data_c1835e165d95ae54844dc4692ccf234e
#
_entry.id   c1835e165d95ae54844dc4692ccf234e
#
_cell.length_a   1.000
_cell.length_b   1.000
_cell.length_c   1.000
_cell.angle_alpha   90.00
_cell.angle_beta   90.00
_cell.angle_gamma   90.00
#
_symmetry.space_group_name_H-M   'P 1'
#
loop_
_entity.id
_entity.type
_entity.pdbx_description
1 polymer ?
#
loop_
_entity_poly.entity_id
_entity_poly.type
_entity_poly.pdbx_seq_one_letter_code
_entity_poly.pdbx_strand_id
1 'polypeptide(L)'
;MKPTKIEKIETMLWSRWLLLRIYCEDGTVGIGEAGVHGWQRPTETMIRTCEPYLIGQDPSKIEHHFQFLYRNSHFMGSVINGALSAIDIALWDIKAKRFGVPIYDLMGGKTRDKVRCYIHVTGDTPEELGRDAKRRADEGFTAVRFGAFGPEFWLHKSVTEWSNGAVANVAAVREAVGPDVDI
;
A
#
# COMPACT_ATOMS: atom_id res chain seq x y z
N MET A 1 27.36 -13.88 -2.10
CA MET A 1 27.22 -12.65 -2.91
C MET A 1 28.45 -11.76 -2.66
N LYS A 2 28.88 -10.98 -3.67
CA LYS A 2 29.94 -9.98 -3.43
C LYS A 2 29.40 -8.89 -2.48
N PRO A 3 30.23 -8.35 -1.57
CA PRO A 3 29.85 -7.21 -0.75
C PRO A 3 29.41 -6.02 -1.62
N THR A 4 28.43 -5.28 -1.20
CA THR A 4 27.99 -4.02 -1.81
C THR A 4 27.46 -3.09 -0.71
N LYS A 5 27.38 -1.81 -0.99
CA LYS A 5 26.88 -0.79 -0.07
C LYS A 5 25.77 0.02 -0.71
N ILE A 6 24.95 0.63 0.11
CA ILE A 6 23.97 1.61 -0.32
C ILE A 6 24.70 2.89 -0.73
N GLU A 7 24.52 3.31 -1.97
CA GLU A 7 25.17 4.49 -2.56
C GLU A 7 24.26 5.72 -2.56
N LYS A 8 22.98 5.54 -2.89
CA LYS A 8 22.03 6.63 -3.07
C LYS A 8 20.61 6.19 -2.69
N ILE A 9 19.86 7.12 -2.15
CA ILE A 9 18.42 6.99 -1.92
C ILE A 9 17.68 8.08 -2.70
N GLU A 10 16.61 7.71 -3.38
CA GLU A 10 15.78 8.61 -4.17
C GLU A 10 14.31 8.38 -3.85
N THR A 11 13.59 9.46 -3.58
CA THR A 11 12.13 9.44 -3.38
C THR A 11 11.42 10.02 -4.57
N MET A 12 10.28 9.44 -4.92
CA MET A 12 9.42 9.90 -6.00
C MET A 12 8.01 10.06 -5.47
N LEU A 13 7.55 11.31 -5.38
CA LEU A 13 6.18 11.63 -5.00
C LEU A 13 5.35 11.93 -6.25
N TRP A 14 4.37 11.08 -6.52
CA TRP A 14 3.44 11.27 -7.62
C TRP A 14 2.00 11.09 -7.14
N SER A 15 1.22 12.19 -7.13
CA SER A 15 -0.13 12.21 -6.58
C SER A 15 -0.15 11.71 -5.13
N ARG A 16 -0.81 10.58 -4.86
CA ARG A 16 -0.88 9.93 -3.54
C ARG A 16 0.14 8.80 -3.34
N TRP A 17 1.06 8.61 -4.29
CA TRP A 17 2.07 7.56 -4.25
C TRP A 17 3.41 8.14 -3.85
N LEU A 18 4.05 7.55 -2.84
CA LEU A 18 5.42 7.84 -2.46
C LEU A 18 6.26 6.58 -2.66
N LEU A 19 7.06 6.60 -3.70
CA LEU A 19 7.98 5.52 -4.00
C LEU A 19 9.38 5.85 -3.53
N LEU A 20 10.14 4.82 -3.19
CA LEU A 20 11.53 4.86 -2.77
C LEU A 20 12.37 3.99 -3.69
N ARG A 21 13.53 4.49 -4.12
CA ARG A 21 14.59 3.69 -4.74
C ARG A 21 15.83 3.74 -3.86
N ILE A 22 16.41 2.58 -3.61
CA ILE A 22 17.72 2.43 -2.95
C ILE A 22 18.67 1.86 -4.01
N TYR A 23 19.74 2.60 -4.27
CA TYR A 23 20.78 2.23 -5.23
C TYR A 23 21.99 1.67 -4.48
N CYS A 24 22.54 0.57 -4.99
CA CYS A 24 23.75 -0.05 -4.48
C CYS A 24 24.95 0.16 -5.43
N GLU A 25 26.18 0.16 -4.89
CA GLU A 25 27.43 0.31 -5.64
C GLU A 25 27.59 -0.73 -6.77
N ASP A 26 26.98 -1.92 -6.65
CA ASP A 26 27.00 -2.97 -7.66
C ASP A 26 25.95 -2.78 -8.77
N GLY A 27 25.25 -1.65 -8.79
CA GLY A 27 24.20 -1.34 -9.75
C GLY A 27 22.83 -1.94 -9.41
N THR A 28 22.69 -2.72 -8.35
CA THR A 28 21.39 -3.23 -7.91
C THR A 28 20.53 -2.09 -7.39
N VAL A 29 19.26 -2.05 -7.80
CA VAL A 29 18.28 -1.04 -7.34
C VAL A 29 17.09 -1.74 -6.72
N GLY A 30 16.79 -1.39 -5.47
CA GLY A 30 15.57 -1.83 -4.78
C GLY A 30 14.49 -0.75 -4.82
N ILE A 31 13.24 -1.20 -4.87
CA ILE A 31 12.06 -0.33 -4.91
C ILE A 31 11.17 -0.65 -3.72
N GLY A 32 10.73 0.40 -3.02
CA GLY A 32 9.74 0.33 -1.95
C GLY A 32 8.64 1.38 -2.14
N GLU A 33 7.54 1.20 -1.44
CA GLU A 33 6.42 2.15 -1.41
C GLU A 33 6.04 2.47 0.03
N ALA A 34 5.86 3.77 0.31
CA ALA A 34 5.36 4.26 1.58
C ALA A 34 3.86 4.55 1.48
N GLY A 35 3.03 3.56 1.87
CA GLY A 35 1.57 3.60 1.70
C GLY A 35 0.81 4.44 2.74
N VAL A 36 1.32 5.60 3.17
CA VAL A 36 0.67 6.48 4.17
C VAL A 36 -0.18 7.54 3.47
N HIS A 37 -1.42 7.19 3.18
CA HIS A 37 -2.34 8.07 2.47
C HIS A 37 -2.59 9.39 3.21
N GLY A 38 -2.45 10.52 2.51
CA GLY A 38 -2.58 11.87 3.07
C GLY A 38 -1.33 12.42 3.78
N TRP A 39 -0.35 11.57 4.10
CA TRP A 39 0.87 11.93 4.83
C TRP A 39 2.16 11.65 4.06
N GLN A 40 2.10 11.66 2.73
CA GLN A 40 3.24 11.32 1.87
C GLN A 40 4.44 12.25 2.10
N ARG A 41 4.23 13.57 2.17
CA ARG A 41 5.33 14.53 2.38
C ARG A 41 6.02 14.40 3.75
N PRO A 42 5.32 14.30 4.89
CA PRO A 42 5.94 13.96 6.16
C PRO A 42 6.70 12.63 6.13
N THR A 43 6.16 11.63 5.44
CA THR A 43 6.81 10.31 5.30
C THR A 43 8.06 10.39 4.42
N GLU A 44 8.05 11.18 3.35
CA GLU A 44 9.23 11.47 2.53
C GLU A 44 10.33 12.13 3.37
N THR A 45 9.97 13.13 4.18
CA THR A 45 10.92 13.79 5.10
C THR A 45 11.52 12.77 6.07
N MET A 46 10.72 11.84 6.60
CA MET A 46 11.23 10.79 7.48
C MET A 46 12.20 9.85 6.76
N ILE A 47 11.93 9.46 5.51
CA ILE A 47 12.89 8.68 4.69
C ILE A 47 14.20 9.44 4.53
N ARG A 48 14.14 10.75 4.22
CA ARG A 48 15.33 11.60 4.12
C ARG A 48 16.11 11.70 5.44
N THR A 49 15.42 11.68 6.56
CA THR A 49 16.05 11.64 7.89
C THR A 49 16.79 10.34 8.14
N CYS A 50 16.34 9.22 7.58
CA CYS A 50 17.01 7.91 7.66
C CYS A 50 18.20 7.79 6.70
N GLU A 51 18.25 8.56 5.63
CA GLU A 51 19.25 8.46 4.55
C GLU A 51 20.70 8.55 5.05
N PRO A 52 21.10 9.51 5.91
CA PRO A 52 22.50 9.61 6.39
C PRO A 52 23.01 8.36 7.12
N TYR A 53 22.10 7.62 7.78
CA TYR A 53 22.45 6.35 8.41
C TYR A 53 22.61 5.25 7.38
N LEU A 54 21.76 5.19 6.35
CA LEU A 54 21.71 4.10 5.39
C LEU A 54 22.85 4.14 4.37
N ILE A 55 23.29 5.33 3.96
CA ILE A 55 24.39 5.47 2.99
C ILE A 55 25.65 4.81 3.53
N GLY A 56 26.30 4.01 2.70
CA GLY A 56 27.50 3.23 3.03
C GLY A 56 27.24 1.94 3.81
N GLN A 57 25.98 1.66 4.20
CA GLN A 57 25.61 0.42 4.89
C GLN A 57 25.47 -0.76 3.92
N ASP A 58 25.61 -1.96 4.46
CA ASP A 58 25.38 -3.22 3.76
C ASP A 58 23.86 -3.48 3.63
N PRO A 59 23.27 -3.46 2.41
CA PRO A 59 21.83 -3.65 2.22
C PRO A 59 21.33 -5.05 2.62
N SER A 60 22.21 -6.01 2.84
CA SER A 60 21.82 -7.38 3.23
C SER A 60 21.40 -7.49 4.70
N LYS A 61 21.75 -6.52 5.54
CA LYS A 61 21.45 -6.50 6.98
C LYS A 61 20.05 -5.94 7.28
N ILE A 62 19.03 -6.43 6.58
CA ILE A 62 17.66 -5.88 6.58
C ILE A 62 17.11 -5.72 7.99
N GLU A 63 17.09 -6.82 8.76
CA GLU A 63 16.58 -6.82 10.13
C GLU A 63 17.36 -5.86 11.06
N HIS A 64 18.68 -5.78 10.89
CA HIS A 64 19.49 -4.83 11.64
C HIS A 64 19.08 -3.38 11.37
N HIS A 65 18.86 -3.02 10.10
CA HIS A 65 18.43 -1.67 9.72
C HIS A 65 17.05 -1.36 10.24
N PHE A 66 16.12 -2.31 10.11
CA PHE A 66 14.78 -2.15 10.68
C PHE A 66 14.84 -1.91 12.18
N GLN A 67 15.51 -2.75 12.94
CA GLN A 67 15.63 -2.64 14.40
C GLN A 67 16.33 -1.35 14.82
N PHE A 68 17.39 -0.94 14.13
CA PHE A 68 18.09 0.30 14.42
C PHE A 68 17.19 1.52 14.22
N LEU A 69 16.55 1.64 13.05
CA LEU A 69 15.70 2.76 12.72
C LEU A 69 14.44 2.80 13.60
N TYR A 70 13.84 1.64 13.87
CA TYR A 70 12.67 1.52 14.74
C TYR A 70 12.99 1.97 16.16
N ARG A 71 14.05 1.46 16.76
CA ARG A 71 14.42 1.77 18.16
C ARG A 71 14.96 3.16 18.37
N ASN A 72 15.53 3.79 17.34
CA ASN A 72 15.97 5.18 17.39
C ASN A 72 14.81 6.19 17.37
N SER A 73 13.61 5.75 17.04
CA SER A 73 12.41 6.59 17.06
C SER A 73 11.75 6.51 18.42
N HIS A 74 11.84 7.58 19.21
CA HIS A 74 11.27 7.61 20.57
C HIS A 74 9.74 7.55 20.57
N PHE A 75 9.10 8.21 19.61
CA PHE A 75 7.66 8.17 19.37
C PHE A 75 7.37 7.54 18.03
N MET A 76 6.53 6.51 18.04
CA MET A 76 6.14 5.80 16.83
C MET A 76 4.82 6.34 16.26
N GLY A 77 4.57 6.08 14.99
CA GLY A 77 3.34 6.47 14.31
C GLY A 77 3.35 6.06 12.85
N SER A 78 2.26 6.31 12.14
CA SER A 78 2.08 5.89 10.75
C SER A 78 3.15 6.45 9.80
N VAL A 79 3.56 7.69 9.99
CA VAL A 79 4.59 8.37 9.18
C VAL A 79 5.95 7.64 9.30
N ILE A 80 6.36 7.35 10.53
CA ILE A 80 7.62 6.65 10.80
C ILE A 80 7.55 5.22 10.27
N ASN A 81 6.49 4.49 10.63
CA ASN A 81 6.33 3.11 10.16
C ASN A 81 6.19 3.02 8.65
N GLY A 82 5.56 3.99 7.99
CA GLY A 82 5.49 4.06 6.53
C GLY A 82 6.86 4.26 5.89
N ALA A 83 7.72 5.10 6.46
CA ALA A 83 9.09 5.28 6.00
C ALA A 83 9.93 4.01 6.19
N LEU A 84 9.86 3.40 7.38
CA LEU A 84 10.56 2.16 7.67
C LEU A 84 10.11 1.01 6.76
N SER A 85 8.81 0.90 6.51
CA SER A 85 8.24 -0.10 5.61
C SER A 85 8.76 0.06 4.18
N ALA A 86 8.81 1.29 3.66
CA ALA A 86 9.35 1.55 2.32
C ALA A 86 10.83 1.15 2.21
N ILE A 87 11.63 1.47 3.23
CA ILE A 87 13.04 1.10 3.30
C ILE A 87 13.19 -0.43 3.35
N ASP A 88 12.45 -1.10 4.23
CA ASP A 88 12.47 -2.55 4.40
C ASP A 88 12.09 -3.27 3.10
N ILE A 89 11.01 -2.88 2.45
CA ILE A 89 10.56 -3.43 1.16
C ILE A 89 11.68 -3.27 0.10
N ALA A 90 12.29 -2.09 0.00
CA ALA A 90 13.37 -1.84 -0.96
C ALA A 90 14.60 -2.71 -0.68
N LEU A 91 14.95 -2.94 0.58
CA LEU A 91 16.07 -3.82 0.96
C LEU A 91 15.77 -5.30 0.64
N TRP A 92 14.53 -5.76 0.86
CA TRP A 92 14.10 -7.10 0.45
C TRP A 92 14.12 -7.25 -1.07
N ASP A 93 13.73 -6.23 -1.83
CA ASP A 93 13.78 -6.23 -3.30
C ASP A 93 15.23 -6.31 -3.80
N ILE A 94 16.17 -5.55 -3.18
CA ILE A 94 17.61 -5.68 -3.45
C ILE A 94 18.08 -7.13 -3.20
N LYS A 95 17.73 -7.70 -2.05
CA LYS A 95 18.14 -9.05 -1.67
C LYS A 95 17.64 -10.09 -2.68
N ALA A 96 16.36 -10.03 -3.05
CA ALA A 96 15.77 -10.93 -4.02
C ALA A 96 16.43 -10.82 -5.40
N LYS A 97 16.62 -9.60 -5.91
CA LYS A 97 17.33 -9.34 -7.17
C LYS A 97 18.76 -9.87 -7.18
N ARG A 98 19.49 -9.72 -6.10
CA ARG A 98 20.86 -10.23 -5.97
C ARG A 98 20.92 -11.76 -5.88
N PHE A 99 19.87 -12.42 -5.43
CA PHE A 99 19.72 -13.88 -5.50
C PHE A 99 19.17 -14.36 -6.86
N GLY A 100 18.63 -13.46 -7.69
CA GLY A 100 17.99 -13.80 -8.96
C GLY A 100 16.64 -14.51 -8.79
N VAL A 101 15.95 -14.25 -7.68
CA VAL A 101 14.65 -14.86 -7.34
C VAL A 101 13.62 -13.78 -6.99
N PRO A 102 12.32 -14.03 -7.14
CA PRO A 102 11.29 -13.13 -6.64
C PRO A 102 11.24 -13.16 -5.11
N ILE A 103 10.77 -12.05 -4.50
CA ILE A 103 10.71 -11.91 -3.03
C ILE A 103 9.95 -13.07 -2.36
N TYR A 104 8.85 -13.54 -2.96
CA TYR A 104 8.05 -14.62 -2.35
C TYR A 104 8.84 -15.93 -2.17
N ASP A 105 9.86 -16.21 -2.98
CA ASP A 105 10.71 -17.39 -2.79
C ASP A 105 11.57 -17.27 -1.52
N LEU A 106 11.98 -16.05 -1.17
CA LEU A 106 12.71 -15.78 0.09
C LEU A 106 11.77 -15.86 1.31
N MET A 107 10.46 -15.74 1.10
CA MET A 107 9.45 -15.74 2.17
C MET A 107 8.73 -17.09 2.33
N GLY A 108 9.22 -18.15 1.72
CA GLY A 108 8.66 -19.49 1.86
C GLY A 108 7.93 -20.03 0.63
N GLY A 109 7.95 -19.30 -0.47
CA GLY A 109 7.44 -19.75 -1.75
C GLY A 109 6.01 -19.30 -2.08
N LYS A 110 5.58 -19.67 -3.25
CA LYS A 110 4.33 -19.25 -3.87
C LYS A 110 3.16 -20.09 -3.35
N THR A 111 2.13 -19.45 -2.84
CA THR A 111 0.93 -20.12 -2.34
C THR A 111 -0.18 -20.28 -3.39
N ARG A 112 -0.15 -19.48 -4.46
CA ARG A 112 -1.16 -19.49 -5.54
C ARG A 112 -0.59 -18.84 -6.79
N ASP A 113 -1.17 -19.17 -7.96
CA ASP A 113 -0.75 -18.60 -9.25
C ASP A 113 -1.48 -17.33 -9.62
N LYS A 114 -2.68 -17.11 -9.05
CA LYS A 114 -3.50 -15.93 -9.30
C LYS A 114 -4.03 -15.37 -7.98
N VAL A 115 -4.12 -14.05 -7.91
CA VAL A 115 -4.74 -13.32 -6.79
C VAL A 115 -6.12 -12.87 -7.24
N ARG A 116 -7.16 -13.21 -6.47
CA ARG A 116 -8.51 -12.68 -6.67
C ARG A 116 -8.51 -11.19 -6.37
N CYS A 117 -8.97 -10.38 -7.32
CA CYS A 117 -9.05 -8.94 -7.17
C CYS A 117 -10.50 -8.50 -6.95
N TYR A 118 -10.70 -7.47 -6.14
CA TYR A 118 -11.92 -6.68 -6.12
C TYR A 118 -11.74 -5.40 -6.95
N ILE A 119 -12.85 -4.79 -7.36
CA ILE A 119 -12.84 -3.51 -8.06
C ILE A 119 -13.64 -2.47 -7.28
N HIS A 120 -13.17 -1.22 -7.27
CA HIS A 120 -13.96 -0.11 -6.74
C HIS A 120 -15.08 0.26 -7.70
N VAL A 121 -16.26 0.44 -7.14
CA VAL A 121 -17.43 0.98 -7.84
C VAL A 121 -17.78 2.36 -7.30
N THR A 122 -18.34 3.21 -8.14
CA THR A 122 -18.62 4.60 -7.86
C THR A 122 -20.03 4.98 -8.30
N GLY A 123 -20.64 5.92 -7.60
CA GLY A 123 -21.94 6.52 -7.88
C GLY A 123 -22.30 7.47 -6.76
N ASP A 124 -23.06 8.50 -7.09
CA ASP A 124 -23.54 9.50 -6.13
C ASP A 124 -24.89 9.10 -5.51
N THR A 125 -25.59 8.14 -6.14
CA THR A 125 -26.85 7.59 -5.65
C THR A 125 -26.78 6.06 -5.54
N PRO A 126 -27.67 5.42 -4.74
CA PRO A 126 -27.75 3.96 -4.66
C PRO A 126 -27.93 3.29 -6.03
N GLU A 127 -28.73 3.88 -6.91
CA GLU A 127 -29.01 3.36 -8.26
C GLU A 127 -27.77 3.43 -9.16
N GLU A 128 -26.97 4.48 -9.05
CA GLU A 128 -25.72 4.63 -9.79
C GLU A 128 -24.67 3.64 -9.31
N LEU A 129 -24.54 3.47 -7.99
CA LEU A 129 -23.67 2.46 -7.39
C LEU A 129 -24.05 1.06 -7.86
N GLY A 130 -25.33 0.72 -7.81
CA GLY A 130 -25.85 -0.57 -8.29
C GLY A 130 -25.53 -0.79 -9.77
N ARG A 131 -25.70 0.23 -10.60
CA ARG A 131 -25.44 0.19 -12.05
C ARG A 131 -23.95 -0.03 -12.36
N ASP A 132 -23.07 0.69 -11.68
CA ASP A 132 -21.62 0.49 -11.85
C ASP A 132 -21.17 -0.88 -11.31
N ALA A 133 -21.70 -1.32 -10.17
CA ALA A 133 -21.43 -2.63 -9.61
C ALA A 133 -21.85 -3.76 -10.57
N LYS A 134 -23.04 -3.66 -11.17
CA LYS A 134 -23.52 -4.63 -12.17
C LYS A 134 -22.59 -4.68 -13.37
N ARG A 135 -22.18 -3.51 -13.88
CA ARG A 135 -21.22 -3.43 -15.00
C ARG A 135 -19.92 -4.15 -14.66
N ARG A 136 -19.37 -3.95 -13.46
CA ARG A 136 -18.13 -4.61 -13.02
C ARG A 136 -18.30 -6.12 -12.85
N ALA A 137 -19.43 -6.57 -12.33
CA ALA A 137 -19.75 -7.99 -12.27
C ALA A 137 -19.83 -8.62 -13.68
N ASP A 138 -20.44 -7.92 -14.65
CA ASP A 138 -20.50 -8.37 -16.05
C ASP A 138 -19.12 -8.38 -16.74
N GLU A 139 -18.17 -7.55 -16.31
CA GLU A 139 -16.76 -7.59 -16.70
C GLU A 139 -16.00 -8.79 -16.11
N GLY A 140 -16.62 -9.56 -15.19
CA GLY A 140 -16.05 -10.76 -14.57
C GLY A 140 -15.46 -10.57 -13.18
N PHE A 141 -15.62 -9.41 -12.56
CA PHE A 141 -15.24 -9.23 -11.15
C PHE A 141 -16.21 -9.96 -10.23
N THR A 142 -15.68 -10.75 -9.32
CA THR A 142 -16.46 -11.51 -8.33
C THR A 142 -16.53 -10.82 -6.96
N ALA A 143 -15.91 -9.65 -6.84
CA ALA A 143 -15.93 -8.82 -5.64
C ALA A 143 -15.91 -7.34 -6.02
N VAL A 144 -16.74 -6.54 -5.37
CA VAL A 144 -16.83 -5.09 -5.54
C VAL A 144 -16.64 -4.39 -4.20
N ARG A 145 -16.15 -3.15 -4.24
CA ARG A 145 -15.96 -2.33 -3.06
C ARG A 145 -16.39 -0.90 -3.33
N PHE A 146 -17.01 -0.26 -2.35
CA PHE A 146 -17.34 1.17 -2.40
C PHE A 146 -17.31 1.78 -0.99
N GLY A 147 -17.29 3.11 -0.92
CA GLY A 147 -17.57 3.83 0.32
C GLY A 147 -19.07 3.87 0.56
N ALA A 148 -19.55 3.15 1.56
CA ALA A 148 -20.98 3.13 1.87
C ALA A 148 -21.49 4.49 2.38
N PHE A 149 -20.60 5.37 2.83
CA PHE A 149 -20.88 6.69 3.41
C PHE A 149 -20.34 7.78 2.50
N GLY A 150 -21.08 8.89 2.39
CA GLY A 150 -20.59 10.09 1.71
C GLY A 150 -19.42 10.74 2.47
N PRO A 151 -18.64 11.61 1.83
CA PRO A 151 -17.42 12.20 2.38
C PRO A 151 -17.64 13.10 3.61
N GLU A 152 -18.85 13.59 3.82
CA GLU A 152 -19.20 14.52 4.91
C GLU A 152 -20.08 13.90 6.00
N PHE A 153 -20.13 12.57 6.07
CA PHE A 153 -21.09 11.87 6.94
C PHE A 153 -20.94 12.25 8.43
N TRP A 154 -19.74 12.49 8.93
CA TRP A 154 -19.52 12.84 10.35
C TRP A 154 -19.75 14.31 10.70
N LEU A 155 -19.85 15.20 9.70
CA LEU A 155 -19.93 16.65 9.94
C LEU A 155 -21.36 17.15 10.07
N HIS A 156 -22.30 16.60 9.31
CA HIS A 156 -23.63 17.19 9.11
C HIS A 156 -24.78 16.23 9.26
N LYS A 157 -24.54 14.94 9.48
CA LYS A 157 -25.59 13.92 9.58
C LYS A 157 -25.55 13.21 10.95
N SER A 158 -26.72 12.89 11.46
CA SER A 158 -26.83 11.98 12.61
C SER A 158 -26.37 10.57 12.24
N VAL A 159 -26.01 9.78 13.25
CA VAL A 159 -25.65 8.36 13.05
C VAL A 159 -26.77 7.59 12.33
N THR A 160 -28.02 7.89 12.65
CA THR A 160 -29.17 7.24 12.01
C THR A 160 -29.28 7.58 10.53
N GLU A 161 -29.11 8.85 10.16
CA GLU A 161 -29.24 9.30 8.77
C GLU A 161 -28.17 8.68 7.87
N TRP A 162 -26.90 8.68 8.29
CA TRP A 162 -25.85 8.09 7.48
C TRP A 162 -25.89 6.56 7.47
N SER A 163 -26.36 5.90 8.58
CA SER A 163 -26.57 4.45 8.60
C SER A 163 -27.65 4.03 7.61
N ASN A 164 -28.77 4.76 7.56
CA ASN A 164 -29.84 4.47 6.60
C ASN A 164 -29.36 4.64 5.16
N GLY A 165 -28.57 5.68 4.87
CA GLY A 165 -27.95 5.88 3.56
C GLY A 165 -27.00 4.74 3.18
N ALA A 166 -26.17 4.29 4.12
CA ALA A 166 -25.27 3.16 3.91
C ALA A 166 -26.03 1.86 3.62
N VAL A 167 -27.12 1.60 4.35
CA VAL A 167 -27.99 0.43 4.12
C VAL A 167 -28.61 0.49 2.71
N ALA A 168 -29.10 1.65 2.28
CA ALA A 168 -29.65 1.82 0.94
C ALA A 168 -28.62 1.54 -0.16
N ASN A 169 -27.40 2.07 0.00
CA ASN A 169 -26.30 1.84 -0.94
C ASN A 169 -25.93 0.35 -1.03
N VAL A 170 -25.77 -0.33 0.11
CA VAL A 170 -25.46 -1.77 0.13
C VAL A 170 -26.61 -2.60 -0.47
N ALA A 171 -27.85 -2.26 -0.16
CA ALA A 171 -29.03 -2.96 -0.70
C ALA A 171 -29.10 -2.85 -2.23
N ALA A 172 -28.91 -1.65 -2.78
CA ALA A 172 -28.93 -1.42 -4.23
C ALA A 172 -27.80 -2.18 -4.95
N VAL A 173 -26.59 -2.19 -4.38
CA VAL A 173 -25.46 -2.97 -4.95
C VAL A 173 -25.77 -4.47 -4.88
N ARG A 174 -26.27 -4.97 -3.75
CA ARG A 174 -26.61 -6.40 -3.59
C ARG A 174 -27.71 -6.83 -4.56
N GLU A 175 -28.75 -6.02 -4.73
CA GLU A 175 -29.80 -6.30 -5.70
C GLU A 175 -29.26 -6.37 -7.14
N ALA A 176 -28.36 -5.45 -7.48
CA ALA A 176 -27.80 -5.36 -8.83
C ALA A 176 -26.86 -6.50 -9.20
N VAL A 177 -26.03 -6.99 -8.25
CA VAL A 177 -24.97 -8.00 -8.51
C VAL A 177 -25.38 -9.43 -8.14
N GLY A 178 -26.51 -9.62 -7.45
CA GLY A 178 -26.97 -10.94 -6.99
C GLY A 178 -26.18 -11.47 -5.78
N PRO A 179 -26.45 -12.72 -5.34
CA PRO A 179 -25.87 -13.27 -4.10
C PRO A 179 -24.41 -13.69 -4.21
N ASP A 180 -23.89 -13.95 -5.40
CA ASP A 180 -22.60 -14.63 -5.61
C ASP A 180 -21.41 -13.66 -5.73
N VAL A 181 -21.66 -12.34 -5.80
CA VAL A 181 -20.60 -11.32 -5.83
C VAL A 181 -20.37 -10.79 -4.42
N ASP A 182 -19.14 -10.80 -3.96
CA ASP A 182 -18.77 -10.22 -2.65
C ASP A 182 -18.87 -8.68 -2.68
N ILE A 183 -19.35 -8.09 -1.56
CA ILE A 183 -19.47 -6.65 -1.36
C ILE A 183 -18.66 -6.22 -0.15
#